data_5075e68004463b23543fdfced02b1481
#
_entry.id   5075e68004463b23543fdfced02b1481
#
_cell.length_a   1.000
_cell.length_b   1.000
_cell.length_c   1.000
_cell.angle_alpha   90.00
_cell.angle_beta   90.00
_cell.angle_gamma   90.00
#
_symmetry.space_group_name_H-M   'P 1'
#
loop_
_entity.id
_entity.type
_entity.pdbx_description
1 polymer ?
#
loop_
_entity_poly.entity_id
_entity_poly.type
_entity_poly.pdbx_seq_one_letter_code
_entity_poly.pdbx_strand_id
1 'polypeptide(L)'
;KKAENERKKALTQEKYNEYVRFPKEPCRLDTVIQNGDRFEYYYSQNIEADENIRKIDVTIDGIVVAMDESRYQLPQSDTLTYYISSMVQFLDHAPRYKRIIVSRHATANQTAFISYKAGSSLFDERIGNNKEEIDKVMETMHKLTYTGELVLDSVHMCATSSPEGTDYLNMQLARQRAKQLKSYLIQRTDDREAVALFRADAIGEDWTKLVGLIRNDSNITQRSAILNAIASVKENDAREEVLRNFHDYRYIREKLYPQLRAVNFQFHLHRSEMVKDTIHTTVIDTAYMDAVKQLENRQY
;
A
#
# COMPACT_ATOMS: atom_id res chain seq x y z
N LYS A 1 13.67 61.79 0.42
CA LYS A 1 12.76 61.48 1.56
C LYS A 1 11.26 61.49 1.16
N LYS A 2 10.73 62.57 0.48
CA LYS A 2 9.31 62.62 0.12
C LYS A 2 8.92 61.53 -0.86
N ALA A 3 9.68 61.30 -1.94
CA ALA A 3 9.45 60.24 -2.91
C ALA A 3 9.61 58.83 -2.31
N GLU A 4 10.52 58.64 -1.37
CA GLU A 4 10.72 57.37 -0.66
C GLU A 4 9.54 57.04 0.25
N ASN A 5 8.98 58.05 0.94
CA ASN A 5 7.78 57.87 1.76
C ASN A 5 6.54 57.58 0.93
N GLU A 6 6.39 58.17 -0.25
CA GLU A 6 5.31 57.88 -1.18
C GLU A 6 5.41 56.43 -1.71
N ARG A 7 6.63 55.99 -2.05
CA ARG A 7 6.88 54.60 -2.48
C ARG A 7 6.56 53.60 -1.36
N LYS A 8 6.97 53.88 -0.12
CA LYS A 8 6.63 53.03 1.03
C LYS A 8 5.13 52.98 1.29
N LYS A 9 4.42 54.13 1.17
CA LYS A 9 2.96 54.16 1.29
C LYS A 9 2.27 53.33 0.19
N ALA A 10 2.71 53.45 -1.07
CA ALA A 10 2.16 52.69 -2.17
C ALA A 10 2.35 51.17 -1.96
N LEU A 11 3.54 50.75 -1.55
CA LEU A 11 3.86 49.36 -1.26
C LEU A 11 3.06 48.80 -0.06
N THR A 12 2.84 49.64 0.95
CA THR A 12 2.02 49.27 2.11
C THR A 12 0.55 49.15 1.72
N GLN A 13 0.04 50.02 0.84
CA GLN A 13 -1.32 49.97 0.36
C GLN A 13 -1.55 48.76 -0.55
N GLU A 14 -0.58 48.44 -1.42
CA GLU A 14 -0.62 47.27 -2.28
C GLU A 14 -0.68 45.97 -1.45
N LYS A 15 0.19 45.84 -0.46
CA LYS A 15 0.15 44.71 0.47
C LYS A 15 -1.13 44.66 1.30
N TYR A 16 -1.61 45.82 1.76
CA TYR A 16 -2.88 45.85 2.46
C TYR A 16 -4.02 45.33 1.59
N ASN A 17 -4.11 45.76 0.34
CA ASN A 17 -5.14 45.30 -0.59
C ASN A 17 -4.98 43.81 -0.96
N GLU A 18 -3.76 43.25 -0.91
CA GLU A 18 -3.48 41.84 -1.13
C GLU A 18 -3.97 40.97 0.05
N TYR A 19 -3.74 41.41 1.27
CA TYR A 19 -4.00 40.61 2.47
C TYR A 19 -5.32 40.90 3.16
N VAL A 20 -5.92 42.07 2.91
CA VAL A 20 -7.19 42.49 3.51
C VAL A 20 -8.29 42.46 2.42
N ARG A 21 -9.26 41.58 2.59
CA ARG A 21 -10.41 41.49 1.70
C ARG A 21 -11.66 41.94 2.46
N PHE A 22 -12.40 42.87 1.86
CA PHE A 22 -13.70 43.30 2.38
C PHE A 22 -14.83 42.54 1.66
N PRO A 23 -15.96 42.29 2.34
CA PRO A 23 -17.14 41.77 1.69
C PRO A 23 -17.58 42.70 0.55
N LYS A 24 -17.97 42.12 -0.59
CA LYS A 24 -18.34 42.89 -1.79
C LYS A 24 -19.77 43.46 -1.73
N GLU A 25 -20.59 42.94 -0.84
CA GLU A 25 -22.01 43.35 -0.72
C GLU A 25 -22.22 44.14 0.56
N PRO A 26 -23.10 45.17 0.52
CA PRO A 26 -23.45 45.92 1.71
C PRO A 26 -24.18 45.01 2.71
N CYS A 27 -23.76 45.09 3.97
CA CYS A 27 -24.35 44.31 5.06
C CYS A 27 -25.81 44.76 5.29
N ARG A 28 -26.75 43.81 5.15
CA ARG A 28 -28.13 44.01 5.51
C ARG A 28 -28.45 43.26 6.79
N LEU A 29 -29.08 43.95 7.75
CA LEU A 29 -29.51 43.31 8.99
C LEU A 29 -30.57 42.25 8.74
N ASP A 30 -30.43 41.11 9.39
CA ASP A 30 -31.43 40.01 9.27
C ASP A 30 -32.71 40.37 10.02
N THR A 31 -32.55 40.93 11.23
CA THR A 31 -33.69 41.41 12.02
C THR A 31 -33.27 42.47 13.04
N VAL A 32 -34.23 43.22 13.49
CA VAL A 32 -34.12 44.21 14.56
C VAL A 32 -35.22 43.95 15.58
N ILE A 33 -34.85 43.71 16.81
CA ILE A 33 -35.80 43.49 17.90
C ILE A 33 -35.76 44.64 18.86
N GLN A 34 -36.92 45.23 19.15
CA GLN A 34 -37.07 46.24 20.19
C GLN A 34 -37.31 45.55 21.53
N ASN A 35 -36.42 45.81 22.51
CA ASN A 35 -36.56 45.32 23.88
C ASN A 35 -36.53 46.49 24.86
N GLY A 36 -37.75 47.01 25.15
CA GLY A 36 -37.95 48.25 25.89
C GLY A 36 -37.38 49.45 25.14
N ASP A 37 -36.47 50.20 25.77
CA ASP A 37 -35.81 51.38 25.17
C ASP A 37 -34.56 51.02 24.37
N ARG A 38 -34.28 49.73 24.19
CA ARG A 38 -33.09 49.24 23.46
C ARG A 38 -33.50 48.51 22.21
N PHE A 39 -32.63 48.60 21.17
CA PHE A 39 -32.75 47.84 19.94
C PHE A 39 -31.63 46.84 19.85
N GLU A 40 -31.95 45.59 19.54
CA GLU A 40 -31.02 44.53 19.29
C GLU A 40 -30.99 44.27 17.79
N TYR A 41 -29.79 44.27 17.22
CA TYR A 41 -29.58 44.08 15.78
C TYR A 41 -28.96 42.75 15.55
N TYR A 42 -29.57 41.95 14.69
CA TYR A 42 -29.07 40.64 14.32
C TYR A 42 -28.58 40.66 12.89
N TYR A 43 -27.40 40.11 12.70
CA TYR A 43 -26.74 40.04 11.42
C TYR A 43 -25.97 38.72 11.31
N SER A 44 -26.15 37.98 10.17
CA SER A 44 -25.40 36.81 9.82
C SER A 44 -24.84 36.92 8.41
N GLN A 45 -23.61 36.53 8.24
CA GLN A 45 -22.98 36.47 6.92
C GLN A 45 -22.08 35.25 6.85
N ASN A 46 -22.22 34.51 5.73
CA ASN A 46 -21.28 33.46 5.39
C ASN A 46 -20.12 34.07 4.64
N ILE A 47 -18.90 33.85 5.14
CA ILE A 47 -17.68 34.26 4.49
C ILE A 47 -16.97 32.99 4.02
N GLU A 48 -16.74 32.89 2.69
CA GLU A 48 -15.92 31.83 2.16
C GLU A 48 -14.47 32.05 2.60
N ALA A 49 -13.95 31.13 3.40
CA ALA A 49 -12.58 31.14 3.82
C ALA A 49 -11.68 30.63 2.68
N ASP A 50 -10.93 31.50 2.07
CA ASP A 50 -9.81 31.17 1.16
C ASP A 50 -8.65 30.61 1.97
N GLU A 51 -7.78 29.81 1.36
CA GLU A 51 -6.62 29.17 1.99
C GLU A 51 -5.67 30.13 2.68
N ASN A 52 -5.68 31.39 2.25
CA ASN A 52 -4.80 32.44 2.76
C ASN A 52 -5.40 33.26 3.92
N ILE A 53 -6.70 33.09 4.23
CA ILE A 53 -7.33 33.83 5.31
C ILE A 53 -6.98 33.19 6.65
N ARG A 54 -6.25 33.92 7.48
CA ARG A 54 -5.80 33.45 8.80
C ARG A 54 -6.61 33.98 9.95
N LYS A 55 -7.23 35.18 9.75
CA LYS A 55 -8.08 35.84 10.74
C LYS A 55 -9.17 36.64 10.04
N ILE A 56 -10.25 36.81 10.76
CA ILE A 56 -11.35 37.71 10.40
C ILE A 56 -11.45 38.75 11.48
N ASP A 57 -11.33 40.02 11.10
CA ASP A 57 -11.53 41.15 11.97
C ASP A 57 -12.93 41.74 11.66
N VAL A 58 -13.75 41.83 12.67
CA VAL A 58 -15.12 42.38 12.57
C VAL A 58 -15.19 43.69 13.33
N THR A 59 -15.60 44.74 12.65
CA THR A 59 -15.87 46.08 13.23
C THR A 59 -17.27 46.51 12.84
N ILE A 60 -17.93 47.25 13.68
CA ILE A 60 -19.25 47.83 13.41
C ILE A 60 -19.08 49.32 13.22
N ASP A 61 -19.51 49.78 12.06
CA ASP A 61 -19.62 51.15 11.67
C ASP A 61 -21.07 51.54 11.44
N GLY A 62 -21.50 52.69 11.81
CA GLY A 62 -22.89 53.08 11.62
C GLY A 62 -23.06 54.58 11.36
N ILE A 63 -24.08 54.88 10.54
CA ILE A 63 -24.54 56.25 10.30
C ILE A 63 -26.04 56.24 10.57
N VAL A 64 -26.45 57.10 11.47
CA VAL A 64 -27.88 57.36 11.69
C VAL A 64 -28.28 58.54 10.79
N VAL A 65 -29.27 58.28 9.95
CA VAL A 65 -29.87 59.31 9.09
C VAL A 65 -31.25 59.64 9.64
N ALA A 66 -31.43 60.88 10.06
CA ALA A 66 -32.74 61.36 10.53
C ALA A 66 -33.68 61.74 9.38
N MET A 67 -34.97 61.90 9.67
CA MET A 67 -35.97 62.20 8.66
C MET A 67 -35.75 63.57 7.98
N ASP A 68 -34.97 64.47 8.59
CA ASP A 68 -34.56 65.76 8.03
C ASP A 68 -33.24 65.67 7.22
N GLU A 69 -32.80 64.43 6.89
CA GLU A 69 -31.55 64.13 6.21
C GLU A 69 -30.29 64.46 7.00
N SER A 70 -30.40 64.87 8.22
CA SER A 70 -29.20 65.06 9.09
C SER A 70 -28.54 63.69 9.36
N ARG A 71 -27.19 63.65 9.39
CA ARG A 71 -26.42 62.45 9.52
C ARG A 71 -25.57 62.53 10.79
N TYR A 72 -25.63 61.47 11.56
CA TYR A 72 -24.79 61.28 12.74
C TYR A 72 -23.97 60.01 12.58
N GLN A 73 -22.64 60.19 12.61
CA GLN A 73 -21.70 59.06 12.54
C GLN A 73 -21.60 58.42 13.92
N LEU A 74 -21.89 57.17 14.05
CA LEU A 74 -21.62 56.39 15.27
C LEU A 74 -20.14 56.16 15.43
N PRO A 75 -19.61 56.17 16.66
CA PRO A 75 -18.24 55.74 16.88
C PRO A 75 -18.05 54.30 16.46
N GLN A 76 -16.91 54.00 15.83
CA GLN A 76 -16.57 52.65 15.42
C GLN A 76 -16.45 51.75 16.66
N SER A 77 -16.98 50.55 16.59
CA SER A 77 -16.85 49.55 17.66
C SER A 77 -15.40 49.09 17.83
N ASP A 78 -15.12 48.47 18.97
CA ASP A 78 -13.92 47.69 19.15
C ASP A 78 -13.85 46.56 18.09
N THR A 79 -12.66 46.20 17.68
CA THR A 79 -12.42 45.15 16.70
C THR A 79 -12.54 43.75 17.37
N LEU A 80 -13.44 42.94 16.88
CA LEU A 80 -13.52 41.52 17.27
C LEU A 80 -12.70 40.69 16.27
N THR A 81 -11.66 40.03 16.76
CA THR A 81 -10.78 39.19 15.93
C THR A 81 -11.09 37.74 16.14
N TYR A 82 -11.42 37.04 15.05
CA TYR A 82 -11.58 35.59 14.99
C TYR A 82 -10.43 34.96 14.20
N TYR A 83 -9.69 34.05 14.83
CA TYR A 83 -8.62 33.30 14.16
C TYR A 83 -9.18 32.05 13.50
N ILE A 84 -8.88 31.90 12.20
CA ILE A 84 -9.17 30.68 11.45
C ILE A 84 -8.00 29.74 11.64
N SER A 85 -8.18 28.76 12.54
CA SER A 85 -7.18 27.72 12.77
C SER A 85 -7.23 26.71 11.61
N SER A 86 -6.20 26.72 10.75
CA SER A 86 -5.96 25.65 9.80
C SER A 86 -4.90 24.72 10.36
N MET A 87 -5.13 23.41 10.35
CA MET A 87 -4.13 22.39 10.73
C MET A 87 -2.84 22.55 9.92
N VAL A 88 -2.94 23.03 8.69
CA VAL A 88 -1.80 23.30 7.79
C VAL A 88 -0.77 24.28 8.41
N GLN A 89 -1.20 25.19 9.27
CA GLN A 89 -0.27 26.15 9.93
C GLN A 89 0.67 25.50 10.94
N PHE A 90 0.32 24.32 11.42
CA PHE A 90 1.10 23.56 12.40
C PHE A 90 1.90 22.42 11.77
N LEU A 91 1.86 22.28 10.44
CA LEU A 91 2.61 21.25 9.75
C LEU A 91 4.11 21.53 9.82
N ASP A 92 4.84 20.53 10.27
CA ASP A 92 6.29 20.51 10.18
C ASP A 92 6.68 19.81 8.87
N HIS A 93 7.17 20.58 7.91
CA HIS A 93 7.61 20.08 6.61
C HIS A 93 9.00 19.44 6.65
N ALA A 94 9.68 19.48 7.81
CA ALA A 94 10.98 18.85 7.95
C ALA A 94 10.87 17.33 7.79
N PRO A 95 11.77 16.68 7.04
CA PRO A 95 11.77 15.25 6.89
C PRO A 95 11.91 14.56 8.25
N ARG A 96 10.97 13.67 8.57
CA ARG A 96 11.07 12.82 9.75
C ARG A 96 11.70 11.50 9.38
N TYR A 97 12.51 11.00 10.28
CA TYR A 97 13.25 9.76 10.09
C TYR A 97 12.81 8.74 11.15
N LYS A 98 12.60 7.52 10.70
CA LYS A 98 12.39 6.39 11.61
C LYS A 98 13.61 5.48 11.63
N ARG A 99 13.89 4.92 12.81
CA ARG A 99 14.94 3.94 12.97
C ARG A 99 14.44 2.57 12.52
N ILE A 100 15.19 1.90 11.66
CA ILE A 100 14.92 0.54 11.23
C ILE A 100 16.11 -0.35 11.54
N ILE A 101 15.83 -1.65 11.65
CA ILE A 101 16.84 -2.68 11.76
C ILE A 101 16.98 -3.31 10.37
N VAL A 102 18.19 -3.30 9.85
CA VAL A 102 18.52 -3.98 8.59
C VAL A 102 19.26 -5.25 8.93
N SER A 103 18.77 -6.39 8.45
CA SER A 103 19.44 -7.67 8.58
C SER A 103 20.45 -7.88 7.46
N ARG A 104 21.56 -8.53 7.79
CA ARG A 104 22.54 -8.98 6.81
C ARG A 104 21.95 -9.98 5.83
N HIS A 105 21.17 -10.93 6.35
CA HIS A 105 20.55 -11.97 5.55
C HIS A 105 19.18 -11.54 5.07
N ALA A 106 18.88 -11.86 3.82
CA ALA A 106 17.59 -11.60 3.17
C ALA A 106 17.10 -12.88 2.48
N THR A 107 15.80 -13.01 2.36
CA THR A 107 15.16 -14.07 1.58
C THR A 107 14.19 -13.49 0.59
N ALA A 108 14.16 -14.05 -0.62
CA ALA A 108 13.15 -13.76 -1.61
C ALA A 108 12.49 -15.07 -2.04
N ASN A 109 11.18 -15.04 -2.25
CA ASN A 109 10.40 -16.21 -2.63
C ASN A 109 9.74 -16.00 -3.99
N GLN A 110 9.75 -17.04 -4.81
CA GLN A 110 9.05 -17.07 -6.08
C GLN A 110 8.45 -18.43 -6.33
N THR A 111 7.24 -18.47 -6.88
CA THR A 111 6.60 -19.73 -7.31
C THR A 111 6.57 -19.78 -8.83
N ALA A 112 7.06 -20.88 -9.40
CA ALA A 112 6.93 -21.20 -10.82
C ALA A 112 5.94 -22.35 -11.02
N PHE A 113 4.97 -22.14 -11.90
CA PHE A 113 3.96 -23.15 -12.24
C PHE A 113 4.43 -23.99 -13.43
N ILE A 114 4.93 -25.19 -13.14
CA ILE A 114 5.55 -26.06 -14.13
C ILE A 114 4.56 -27.12 -14.60
N SER A 115 4.30 -27.14 -15.88
CA SER A 115 3.47 -28.16 -16.52
C SER A 115 4.28 -29.38 -16.90
N TYR A 116 3.77 -30.57 -16.60
CA TYR A 116 4.37 -31.84 -16.95
C TYR A 116 3.38 -32.73 -17.71
N LYS A 117 3.87 -33.63 -18.57
CA LYS A 117 3.06 -34.71 -19.11
C LYS A 117 2.57 -35.60 -17.97
N ALA A 118 1.39 -36.19 -18.12
CA ALA A 118 0.83 -37.08 -17.10
C ALA A 118 1.81 -38.20 -16.73
N GLY A 119 2.04 -38.40 -15.44
CA GLY A 119 2.97 -39.39 -14.92
C GLY A 119 4.45 -39.16 -15.21
N SER A 120 4.83 -38.03 -15.84
CA SER A 120 6.23 -37.75 -16.19
C SER A 120 6.86 -36.75 -15.20
N SER A 121 8.14 -36.96 -14.95
CA SER A 121 9.01 -36.03 -14.23
C SER A 121 9.95 -35.26 -15.15
N LEU A 122 9.96 -35.56 -16.44
CA LEU A 122 10.85 -34.93 -17.40
C LEU A 122 10.39 -33.49 -17.64
N PHE A 123 11.29 -32.55 -17.39
CA PHE A 123 11.05 -31.13 -17.70
C PHE A 123 11.19 -30.91 -19.20
N ASP A 124 10.21 -30.22 -19.80
CA ASP A 124 10.26 -29.78 -21.18
C ASP A 124 9.75 -28.33 -21.23
N GLU A 125 10.60 -27.42 -21.69
CA GLU A 125 10.31 -25.97 -21.78
C GLU A 125 9.18 -25.65 -22.77
N ARG A 126 8.88 -26.55 -23.72
CA ARG A 126 7.85 -26.37 -24.75
C ARG A 126 6.44 -26.69 -24.26
N ILE A 127 6.29 -27.25 -23.05
CA ILE A 127 4.98 -27.59 -22.50
C ILE A 127 4.41 -26.37 -21.76
N GLY A 128 3.21 -25.94 -22.19
CA GLY A 128 2.53 -24.79 -21.57
C GLY A 128 3.42 -23.54 -21.55
N ASN A 129 3.51 -22.88 -20.41
CA ASN A 129 4.31 -21.66 -20.21
C ASN A 129 5.65 -21.95 -19.49
N ASN A 130 6.15 -23.18 -19.53
CA ASN A 130 7.33 -23.57 -18.76
C ASN A 130 8.55 -22.69 -19.02
N LYS A 131 8.79 -22.34 -20.28
CA LYS A 131 9.90 -21.46 -20.65
C LYS A 131 9.77 -20.11 -19.97
N GLU A 132 8.60 -19.46 -20.07
CA GLU A 132 8.32 -18.15 -19.49
C GLU A 132 8.43 -18.18 -17.95
N GLU A 133 7.94 -19.25 -17.33
CA GLU A 133 8.03 -19.41 -15.87
C GLU A 133 9.50 -19.53 -15.40
N ILE A 134 10.32 -20.26 -16.14
CA ILE A 134 11.76 -20.37 -15.83
C ILE A 134 12.50 -19.08 -16.15
N ASP A 135 12.19 -18.42 -17.25
CA ASP A 135 12.79 -17.12 -17.58
C ASP A 135 12.51 -16.08 -16.50
N LYS A 136 11.31 -16.06 -15.92
CA LYS A 136 10.98 -15.22 -14.74
C LYS A 136 11.84 -15.55 -13.52
N VAL A 137 12.10 -16.84 -13.25
CA VAL A 137 12.96 -17.25 -12.14
C VAL A 137 14.39 -16.76 -12.34
N MET A 138 14.94 -16.95 -13.55
CA MET A 138 16.27 -16.49 -13.91
C MET A 138 16.38 -14.97 -13.86
N GLU A 139 15.38 -14.26 -14.35
CA GLU A 139 15.31 -12.79 -14.26
C GLU A 139 15.28 -12.31 -12.81
N THR A 140 14.51 -12.98 -11.94
CA THR A 140 14.47 -12.64 -10.50
C THR A 140 15.82 -12.85 -9.86
N MET A 141 16.47 -13.98 -10.13
CA MET A 141 17.83 -14.25 -9.63
C MET A 141 18.82 -13.16 -10.08
N HIS A 142 18.79 -12.80 -11.36
CA HIS A 142 19.61 -11.73 -11.91
C HIS A 142 19.32 -10.39 -11.25
N LYS A 143 18.04 -9.99 -11.11
CA LYS A 143 17.65 -8.74 -10.45
C LYS A 143 18.14 -8.65 -9.00
N LEU A 144 18.06 -9.74 -8.26
CA LEU A 144 18.49 -9.79 -6.86
C LEU A 144 20.00 -9.58 -6.68
N THR A 145 20.81 -9.95 -7.69
CA THR A 145 22.27 -9.88 -7.63
C THR A 145 22.87 -8.78 -8.49
N TYR A 146 22.08 -8.15 -9.36
CA TYR A 146 22.55 -7.20 -10.37
C TYR A 146 23.31 -6.00 -9.79
N THR A 147 22.85 -5.46 -8.67
CA THR A 147 23.48 -4.28 -8.05
C THR A 147 24.78 -4.60 -7.33
N GLY A 148 25.08 -5.87 -7.07
CA GLY A 148 26.21 -6.30 -6.26
C GLY A 148 26.05 -6.06 -4.75
N GLU A 149 24.96 -5.43 -4.32
CA GLU A 149 24.66 -5.23 -2.89
C GLU A 149 24.30 -6.53 -2.19
N LEU A 150 23.68 -7.44 -2.92
CA LEU A 150 23.26 -8.76 -2.44
C LEU A 150 24.04 -9.85 -3.16
N VAL A 151 24.53 -10.80 -2.38
CA VAL A 151 25.19 -12.01 -2.86
C VAL A 151 24.27 -13.20 -2.60
N LEU A 152 24.13 -14.08 -3.58
CA LEU A 152 23.31 -15.27 -3.50
C LEU A 152 24.03 -16.36 -2.73
N ASP A 153 23.47 -16.80 -1.60
CA ASP A 153 24.02 -17.88 -0.76
C ASP A 153 23.51 -19.26 -1.18
N SER A 154 22.23 -19.37 -1.46
CA SER A 154 21.59 -20.59 -1.93
C SER A 154 20.23 -20.34 -2.56
N VAL A 155 19.84 -21.28 -3.42
CA VAL A 155 18.50 -21.36 -4.03
C VAL A 155 17.87 -22.68 -3.61
N HIS A 156 16.87 -22.63 -2.77
CA HIS A 156 16.08 -23.80 -2.39
C HIS A 156 14.90 -23.93 -3.32
N MET A 157 14.80 -25.06 -3.99
CA MET A 157 13.73 -25.42 -4.88
C MET A 157 12.87 -26.48 -4.21
N CYS A 158 11.62 -26.22 -3.95
CA CYS A 158 10.72 -27.17 -3.34
C CYS A 158 9.54 -27.48 -4.30
N ALA A 159 9.53 -28.70 -4.82
CA ALA A 159 8.47 -29.14 -5.73
C ALA A 159 7.26 -29.66 -4.96
N THR A 160 6.08 -29.33 -5.50
CA THR A 160 4.80 -29.78 -4.98
C THR A 160 4.03 -30.56 -6.05
N SER A 161 3.08 -31.38 -5.64
CA SER A 161 2.19 -32.14 -6.48
C SER A 161 0.73 -31.93 -6.07
N SER A 162 -0.18 -32.27 -6.99
CA SER A 162 -1.61 -32.38 -6.69
C SER A 162 -1.91 -33.71 -6.04
N PRO A 163 -3.00 -33.84 -5.25
CA PRO A 163 -3.38 -35.07 -4.56
C PRO A 163 -3.93 -36.21 -5.49
N GLU A 164 -3.66 -36.14 -6.78
CA GLU A 164 -4.10 -37.16 -7.71
C GLU A 164 -3.17 -38.39 -7.65
N GLY A 165 -3.68 -39.53 -7.24
CA GLY A 165 -2.91 -40.75 -7.06
C GLY A 165 -2.65 -41.04 -5.60
N THR A 166 -1.54 -41.72 -5.28
CA THR A 166 -1.15 -41.97 -3.89
C THR A 166 -0.10 -40.98 -3.43
N ASP A 167 -0.14 -40.62 -2.17
CA ASP A 167 0.83 -39.68 -1.54
C ASP A 167 2.28 -40.15 -1.77
N TYR A 168 2.53 -41.47 -1.67
CA TYR A 168 3.84 -42.04 -1.95
C TYR A 168 4.33 -41.76 -3.38
N LEU A 169 3.49 -42.03 -4.39
CA LEU A 169 3.83 -41.78 -5.79
C LEU A 169 3.98 -40.28 -6.08
N ASN A 170 3.11 -39.44 -5.50
CA ASN A 170 3.16 -38.01 -5.63
C ASN A 170 4.43 -37.42 -5.03
N MET A 171 4.87 -37.91 -3.88
CA MET A 171 6.14 -37.56 -3.28
C MET A 171 7.34 -37.95 -4.17
N GLN A 172 7.37 -39.19 -4.71
CA GLN A 172 8.43 -39.64 -5.61
C GLN A 172 8.47 -38.78 -6.89
N LEU A 173 7.30 -38.51 -7.46
CA LEU A 173 7.18 -37.70 -8.66
C LEU A 173 7.67 -36.26 -8.43
N ALA A 174 7.29 -35.64 -7.31
CA ALA A 174 7.75 -34.31 -6.92
C ALA A 174 9.26 -34.23 -6.75
N ARG A 175 9.87 -35.23 -6.07
CA ARG A 175 11.35 -35.33 -5.92
C ARG A 175 12.06 -35.43 -7.27
N GLN A 176 11.54 -36.27 -8.17
CA GLN A 176 12.13 -36.41 -9.50
C GLN A 176 11.99 -35.13 -10.33
N ARG A 177 10.86 -34.44 -10.25
CA ARG A 177 10.62 -33.14 -10.92
C ARG A 177 11.59 -32.08 -10.40
N ALA A 178 11.74 -31.95 -9.08
CA ALA A 178 12.72 -31.03 -8.49
C ALA A 178 14.14 -31.29 -8.98
N LYS A 179 14.54 -32.57 -9.02
CA LYS A 179 15.89 -32.98 -9.47
C LYS A 179 16.12 -32.66 -10.96
N GLN A 180 15.13 -32.96 -11.82
CA GLN A 180 15.21 -32.70 -13.26
C GLN A 180 15.27 -31.18 -13.54
N LEU A 181 14.42 -30.41 -12.87
CA LEU A 181 14.42 -28.95 -13.01
C LEU A 181 15.72 -28.33 -12.51
N LYS A 182 16.29 -28.82 -11.39
CA LYS A 182 17.61 -28.41 -10.92
C LYS A 182 18.67 -28.63 -12.00
N SER A 183 18.71 -29.82 -12.59
CA SER A 183 19.67 -30.14 -13.65
C SER A 183 19.52 -29.23 -14.87
N TYR A 184 18.29 -28.92 -15.25
CA TYR A 184 18.01 -28.00 -16.34
C TYR A 184 18.49 -26.56 -16.04
N LEU A 185 18.21 -26.04 -14.84
CA LEU A 185 18.64 -24.70 -14.44
C LEU A 185 20.16 -24.58 -14.40
N ILE A 186 20.84 -25.59 -13.87
CA ILE A 186 22.31 -25.67 -13.84
C ILE A 186 22.89 -25.58 -15.26
N GLN A 187 22.28 -26.28 -16.22
CA GLN A 187 22.76 -26.24 -17.62
C GLN A 187 22.56 -24.87 -18.27
N ARG A 188 21.59 -24.08 -17.80
CA ARG A 188 21.35 -22.70 -18.29
C ARG A 188 22.20 -21.65 -17.58
N THR A 189 22.83 -22.00 -16.47
CA THR A 189 23.70 -21.11 -15.73
C THR A 189 25.12 -21.34 -16.19
N ASP A 190 25.73 -20.37 -16.85
CA ASP A 190 27.12 -20.46 -17.33
C ASP A 190 28.16 -20.51 -16.19
N ASP A 191 27.72 -20.29 -14.96
CA ASP A 191 28.55 -20.25 -13.76
C ASP A 191 28.59 -21.62 -13.07
N ARG A 192 29.76 -22.24 -13.06
CA ARG A 192 30.00 -23.54 -12.38
C ARG A 192 29.87 -23.45 -10.86
N GLU A 193 30.12 -22.30 -10.27
CA GLU A 193 29.98 -22.09 -8.84
C GLU A 193 28.50 -22.05 -8.43
N ALA A 194 27.63 -21.56 -9.31
CA ALA A 194 26.19 -21.54 -9.07
C ALA A 194 25.58 -22.94 -8.90
N VAL A 195 26.22 -24.00 -9.42
CA VAL A 195 25.75 -25.38 -9.26
C VAL A 195 25.60 -25.78 -7.79
N ALA A 196 26.57 -25.36 -6.96
CA ALA A 196 26.58 -25.67 -5.52
C ALA A 196 25.47 -24.93 -4.75
N LEU A 197 24.96 -23.86 -5.30
CA LEU A 197 23.93 -23.03 -4.66
C LEU A 197 22.53 -23.65 -4.72
N PHE A 198 22.25 -24.48 -5.75
CA PHE A 198 20.92 -25.06 -5.94
C PHE A 198 20.70 -26.31 -5.07
N ARG A 199 19.65 -26.25 -4.24
CA ARG A 199 19.15 -27.38 -3.45
C ARG A 199 17.74 -27.73 -3.91
N ALA A 200 17.46 -29.02 -4.10
CA ALA A 200 16.19 -29.51 -4.61
C ALA A 200 15.54 -30.44 -3.60
N ASP A 201 14.37 -30.07 -3.14
CA ASP A 201 13.54 -30.78 -2.20
C ASP A 201 12.10 -30.93 -2.74
N ALA A 202 11.29 -31.74 -2.07
CA ALA A 202 9.88 -31.91 -2.41
C ALA A 202 9.04 -32.06 -1.14
N ILE A 203 7.85 -31.48 -1.16
CA ILE A 203 6.85 -31.67 -0.11
C ILE A 203 5.83 -32.76 -0.51
N GLY A 204 5.71 -33.07 -1.80
CA GLY A 204 4.65 -33.93 -2.31
C GLY A 204 3.34 -33.17 -2.39
N GLU A 205 2.27 -33.68 -1.78
CA GLU A 205 0.94 -33.07 -1.82
C GLU A 205 0.87 -31.86 -0.89
N ASP A 206 0.63 -30.67 -1.46
CA ASP A 206 0.49 -29.42 -0.69
C ASP A 206 -0.96 -29.17 -0.26
N TRP A 207 -1.40 -29.90 0.75
CA TRP A 207 -2.73 -29.75 1.35
C TRP A 207 -2.92 -28.38 2.00
N THR A 208 -1.87 -27.75 2.54
CA THR A 208 -1.95 -26.43 3.15
C THR A 208 -2.34 -25.38 2.11
N LYS A 209 -1.69 -25.44 0.96
CA LYS A 209 -2.01 -24.56 -0.17
C LYS A 209 -3.40 -24.84 -0.72
N LEU A 210 -3.77 -26.12 -0.87
CA LEU A 210 -5.11 -26.51 -1.34
C LEU A 210 -6.21 -25.96 -0.43
N VAL A 211 -6.07 -26.11 0.88
CA VAL A 211 -7.01 -25.54 1.87
C VAL A 211 -7.10 -24.01 1.73
N GLY A 212 -5.99 -23.32 1.51
CA GLY A 212 -5.96 -21.89 1.26
C GLY A 212 -6.72 -21.51 -0.02
N LEU A 213 -6.50 -22.24 -1.10
CA LEU A 213 -7.21 -22.03 -2.38
C LEU A 213 -8.72 -22.25 -2.23
N ILE A 214 -9.13 -23.35 -1.61
CA ILE A 214 -10.54 -23.64 -1.34
C ILE A 214 -11.19 -22.54 -0.49
N ARG A 215 -10.49 -22.05 0.52
CA ARG A 215 -11.01 -21.01 1.41
C ARG A 215 -11.31 -19.70 0.68
N ASN A 216 -10.47 -19.35 -0.28
CA ASN A 216 -10.53 -18.06 -0.98
C ASN A 216 -11.34 -18.11 -2.30
N ASP A 217 -11.74 -19.29 -2.78
CA ASP A 217 -12.48 -19.43 -4.04
C ASP A 217 -13.99 -19.30 -3.80
N SER A 218 -14.60 -18.28 -4.40
CA SER A 218 -16.04 -18.01 -4.30
C SER A 218 -16.90 -18.99 -5.07
N ASN A 219 -16.35 -19.73 -6.04
CA ASN A 219 -17.09 -20.68 -6.86
C ASN A 219 -17.36 -22.01 -6.15
N ILE A 220 -16.70 -22.26 -5.01
CA ILE A 220 -16.91 -23.48 -4.23
C ILE A 220 -18.12 -23.30 -3.31
N THR A 221 -19.16 -24.05 -3.57
CA THR A 221 -20.44 -23.92 -2.87
C THR A 221 -20.43 -24.58 -1.50
N GLN A 222 -19.80 -25.74 -1.35
CA GLN A 222 -19.72 -26.54 -0.13
C GLN A 222 -18.45 -26.29 0.70
N ARG A 223 -17.89 -25.08 0.61
CA ARG A 223 -16.59 -24.71 1.18
C ARG A 223 -16.38 -25.15 2.62
N SER A 224 -17.28 -24.78 3.52
CA SER A 224 -17.16 -25.10 4.94
C SER A 224 -17.19 -26.60 5.20
N ALA A 225 -18.05 -27.34 4.51
CA ALA A 225 -18.15 -28.79 4.63
C ALA A 225 -16.87 -29.48 4.15
N ILE A 226 -16.33 -29.03 3.02
CA ILE A 226 -15.08 -29.55 2.45
C ILE A 226 -13.90 -29.29 3.39
N LEU A 227 -13.75 -28.06 3.91
CA LEU A 227 -12.67 -27.72 4.82
C LEU A 227 -12.73 -28.54 6.13
N ASN A 228 -13.92 -28.74 6.69
CA ASN A 228 -14.11 -29.57 7.87
C ASN A 228 -13.79 -31.04 7.59
N ALA A 229 -14.21 -31.57 6.44
CA ALA A 229 -13.93 -32.94 6.04
C ALA A 229 -12.42 -33.19 5.86
N ILE A 230 -11.70 -32.28 5.19
CA ILE A 230 -10.23 -32.34 5.06
C ILE A 230 -9.55 -32.30 6.42
N ALA A 231 -10.01 -31.43 7.32
CA ALA A 231 -9.42 -31.25 8.66
C ALA A 231 -9.66 -32.48 9.58
N SER A 232 -10.75 -33.22 9.38
CA SER A 232 -11.08 -34.41 10.16
C SER A 232 -10.23 -35.63 9.85
N VAL A 233 -9.54 -35.65 8.71
CA VAL A 233 -8.74 -36.77 8.24
C VAL A 233 -7.26 -36.44 8.26
N LYS A 234 -6.42 -37.34 8.77
CA LYS A 234 -4.96 -37.13 8.87
C LYS A 234 -4.21 -37.59 7.64
N GLU A 235 -4.58 -38.74 7.12
CA GLU A 235 -3.91 -39.39 5.97
C GLU A 235 -4.26 -38.70 4.67
N ASN A 236 -3.26 -38.38 3.84
CA ASN A 236 -3.45 -37.62 2.61
C ASN A 236 -4.33 -38.39 1.58
N ASP A 237 -4.07 -39.67 1.38
CA ASP A 237 -4.87 -40.50 0.46
C ASP A 237 -6.36 -40.54 0.88
N ALA A 238 -6.61 -40.66 2.19
CA ALA A 238 -7.97 -40.64 2.71
C ALA A 238 -8.64 -39.26 2.61
N ARG A 239 -7.88 -38.15 2.70
CA ARG A 239 -8.40 -36.78 2.42
C ARG A 239 -8.90 -36.65 0.99
N GLU A 240 -8.15 -37.16 0.02
CA GLU A 240 -8.59 -37.13 -1.37
C GLU A 240 -9.84 -37.99 -1.61
N GLU A 241 -9.90 -39.15 -1.00
CA GLU A 241 -11.08 -40.02 -1.08
C GLU A 241 -12.35 -39.35 -0.53
N VAL A 242 -12.23 -38.70 0.63
CA VAL A 242 -13.33 -37.90 1.19
C VAL A 242 -13.71 -36.76 0.26
N LEU A 243 -12.70 -36.04 -0.29
CA LEU A 243 -12.93 -34.91 -1.18
C LEU A 243 -13.68 -35.29 -2.46
N ARG A 244 -13.45 -36.51 -2.98
CA ARG A 244 -14.14 -37.06 -4.17
C ARG A 244 -15.65 -37.15 -4.02
N ASN A 245 -16.16 -37.23 -2.80
CA ASN A 245 -17.60 -37.34 -2.54
C ASN A 245 -18.34 -35.98 -2.63
N PHE A 246 -17.65 -34.87 -2.74
CA PHE A 246 -18.26 -33.54 -2.86
C PHE A 246 -18.59 -33.20 -4.32
N HIS A 247 -19.70 -32.50 -4.51
CA HIS A 247 -20.11 -32.00 -5.82
C HIS A 247 -19.02 -31.09 -6.46
N ASP A 248 -18.36 -30.28 -5.66
CA ASP A 248 -17.33 -29.33 -6.11
C ASP A 248 -15.98 -30.01 -6.44
N TYR A 249 -15.83 -31.36 -6.23
CA TYR A 249 -14.57 -32.05 -6.47
C TYR A 249 -14.06 -31.90 -7.91
N ARG A 250 -14.96 -32.00 -8.91
CA ARG A 250 -14.57 -31.82 -10.31
C ARG A 250 -13.97 -30.45 -10.55
N TYR A 251 -14.59 -29.40 -10.00
CA TYR A 251 -14.08 -28.03 -10.10
C TYR A 251 -12.71 -27.92 -9.42
N ILE A 252 -12.55 -28.42 -8.22
CA ILE A 252 -11.29 -28.42 -7.45
C ILE A 252 -10.18 -29.08 -8.26
N ARG A 253 -10.46 -30.28 -8.83
CA ARG A 253 -9.51 -31.03 -9.64
C ARG A 253 -9.10 -30.28 -10.91
N GLU A 254 -10.04 -29.69 -11.63
CA GLU A 254 -9.78 -29.03 -12.90
C GLU A 254 -9.16 -27.63 -12.74
N LYS A 255 -9.48 -26.91 -11.68
CA LYS A 255 -9.08 -25.50 -11.50
C LYS A 255 -8.04 -25.28 -10.41
N LEU A 256 -8.10 -26.01 -9.30
CA LEU A 256 -7.19 -25.79 -8.18
C LEU A 256 -5.99 -26.72 -8.19
N TYR A 257 -6.16 -28.00 -8.53
CA TYR A 257 -5.04 -28.95 -8.59
C TYR A 257 -3.91 -28.54 -9.53
N PRO A 258 -4.14 -27.93 -10.71
CA PRO A 258 -3.04 -27.41 -11.52
C PRO A 258 -2.17 -26.37 -10.79
N GLN A 259 -2.76 -25.59 -9.88
CA GLN A 259 -2.02 -24.59 -9.09
C GLN A 259 -1.13 -25.20 -7.99
N LEU A 260 -1.32 -26.48 -7.68
CA LEU A 260 -0.48 -27.24 -6.76
C LEU A 260 0.75 -27.88 -7.45
N ARG A 261 0.73 -27.98 -8.78
CA ARG A 261 1.85 -28.49 -9.58
C ARG A 261 2.84 -27.36 -9.81
N ALA A 262 3.63 -27.07 -8.79
CA ALA A 262 4.51 -25.91 -8.81
C ALA A 262 5.89 -26.26 -8.23
N VAL A 263 6.85 -25.39 -8.49
CA VAL A 263 8.12 -25.39 -7.78
C VAL A 263 8.27 -24.03 -7.12
N ASN A 264 8.42 -24.06 -5.81
CA ASN A 264 8.67 -22.86 -5.02
C ASN A 264 10.18 -22.66 -4.92
N PHE A 265 10.62 -21.45 -5.26
CA PHE A 265 12.00 -21.03 -5.16
C PHE A 265 12.14 -20.10 -3.96
N GLN A 266 13.12 -20.38 -3.12
CA GLN A 266 13.53 -19.52 -2.03
C GLN A 266 15.00 -19.16 -2.23
N PHE A 267 15.25 -17.88 -2.48
CA PHE A 267 16.59 -17.33 -2.63
C PHE A 267 17.07 -16.84 -1.26
N HIS A 268 18.17 -17.37 -0.79
CA HIS A 268 18.84 -16.89 0.40
C HIS A 268 20.03 -16.02 -0.02
N LEU A 269 20.09 -14.82 0.53
CA LEU A 269 21.04 -13.79 0.14
C LEU A 269 21.66 -13.16 1.40
N HIS A 270 22.84 -12.57 1.22
CA HIS A 270 23.39 -11.68 2.22
C HIS A 270 23.88 -10.37 1.57
N ARG A 271 23.99 -9.31 2.39
CA ARG A 271 24.56 -8.03 1.96
C ARG A 271 26.08 -8.12 1.96
N SER A 272 26.71 -7.87 0.81
CA SER A 272 28.16 -8.06 0.60
C SER A 272 29.02 -7.24 1.56
N GLU A 273 28.62 -6.00 1.86
CA GLU A 273 29.41 -5.07 2.68
C GLU A 273 29.04 -5.10 4.17
N MET A 274 28.09 -5.92 4.57
CA MET A 274 27.60 -5.95 5.93
C MET A 274 28.25 -7.06 6.76
N VAL A 275 29.11 -6.69 7.69
CA VAL A 275 29.80 -7.62 8.57
C VAL A 275 28.95 -8.08 9.76
N LYS A 276 28.12 -7.17 10.30
CA LYS A 276 27.23 -7.47 11.44
C LYS A 276 25.92 -8.08 10.95
N ASP A 277 25.37 -9.02 11.72
CA ASP A 277 24.09 -9.66 11.39
C ASP A 277 22.93 -8.67 11.31
N THR A 278 22.98 -7.64 12.13
CA THR A 278 22.01 -6.54 12.11
C THR A 278 22.68 -5.19 12.32
N ILE A 279 22.16 -4.17 11.66
CA ILE A 279 22.52 -2.76 11.90
C ILE A 279 21.26 -1.94 12.12
N HIS A 280 21.39 -0.90 12.94
CA HIS A 280 20.38 0.14 13.07
C HIS A 280 20.69 1.26 12.09
N THR A 281 19.77 1.61 11.25
CA THR A 281 19.87 2.75 10.35
C THR A 281 18.62 3.60 10.43
N THR A 282 18.66 4.78 9.84
CA THR A 282 17.53 5.70 9.76
C THR A 282 17.10 5.86 8.31
N VAL A 283 15.80 5.77 8.09
CA VAL A 283 15.18 6.02 6.78
C VAL A 283 14.11 7.10 6.92
N ILE A 284 13.81 7.79 5.83
CA ILE A 284 12.73 8.78 5.82
C ILE A 284 11.43 8.06 6.16
N ASP A 285 10.66 8.64 7.08
CA ASP A 285 9.31 8.16 7.38
C ASP A 285 8.33 8.62 6.31
N THR A 286 8.16 7.78 5.29
CA THR A 286 7.27 8.06 4.16
C THR A 286 5.82 8.23 4.60
N ALA A 287 5.36 7.46 5.61
CA ALA A 287 4.00 7.57 6.11
C ALA A 287 3.74 8.96 6.74
N TYR A 288 4.72 9.49 7.49
CA TYR A 288 4.64 10.86 7.99
C TYR A 288 4.60 11.88 6.85
N MET A 289 5.49 11.73 5.86
CA MET A 289 5.55 12.67 4.73
C MET A 289 4.28 12.62 3.87
N ASP A 290 3.69 11.44 3.71
CA ASP A 290 2.41 11.29 2.99
C ASP A 290 1.25 11.91 3.79
N ALA A 291 1.24 11.75 5.12
CA ALA A 291 0.26 12.40 5.99
C ALA A 291 0.36 13.93 5.92
N VAL A 292 1.59 14.49 5.91
CA VAL A 292 1.82 15.94 5.71
C VAL A 292 1.20 16.40 4.40
N LYS A 293 1.47 15.68 3.27
CA LYS A 293 0.89 16.00 1.97
C LYS A 293 -0.64 15.92 1.95
N GLN A 294 -1.23 14.91 2.61
CA GLN A 294 -2.69 14.78 2.71
C GLN A 294 -3.29 15.95 3.48
N LEU A 295 -2.67 16.36 4.59
CA LEU A 295 -3.08 17.54 5.37
C LEU A 295 -2.96 18.84 4.56
N GLU A 296 -1.87 19.03 3.80
CA GLU A 296 -1.70 20.14 2.88
C GLU A 296 -2.84 20.21 1.85
N ASN A 297 -3.21 19.06 1.30
CA ASN A 297 -4.29 18.91 0.31
C ASN A 297 -5.69 18.86 0.96
N ARG A 298 -5.79 19.05 2.29
CA ARG A 298 -7.05 18.95 3.05
C ARG A 298 -7.82 17.64 2.83
N GLN A 299 -7.11 16.54 2.62
CA GLN A 299 -7.65 15.19 2.50
C GLN A 299 -7.58 14.52 3.89
N TYR A 300 -8.63 14.71 4.71
CA TYR A 300 -8.74 14.06 6.01
C TYR A 300 -9.76 12.91 5.97
#